data_6d96ddc4fee8b61773db3718f11243e3
#
_entry.id   6d96ddc4fee8b61773db3718f11243e3
#
_cell.length_a   1.000
_cell.length_b   1.000
_cell.length_c   1.000
_cell.angle_alpha   90.00
_cell.angle_beta   90.00
_cell.angle_gamma   90.00
#
_symmetry.space_group_name_H-M   'P 1'
#
loop_
_entity.id
_entity.type
_entity.pdbx_description
1 polymer ?
#
loop_
_entity_poly.entity_id
_entity_poly.type
_entity_poly.pdbx_seq_one_letter_code
_entity_poly.pdbx_strand_id
1 'polypeptide(L)'
;MHTLTITEANFNDIVEAHSIVVIDFWATWCGPCKQFAPVFEAAAAKHTDIVFAKIDTDAEQSLSSAFNIRSVPTLMVIREKIMVIRESGALPAASLEKVIQHVRLLDMDELRNELAAMEGDVDAIDH
;
A
#
# COMPACT_ATOMS: atom_id res chain seq x y z
N MET A 1 -12.50 -14.58 -5.23
CA MET A 1 -12.02 -13.33 -4.64
C MET A 1 -10.50 -13.28 -4.71
N HIS A 2 -9.95 -12.13 -5.10
CA HIS A 2 -8.52 -12.01 -5.36
C HIS A 2 -7.82 -11.10 -4.35
N THR A 3 -8.55 -10.58 -3.37
CA THR A 3 -8.01 -9.69 -2.35
C THR A 3 -8.02 -10.35 -0.98
N LEU A 4 -7.02 -10.01 -0.18
CA LEU A 4 -6.92 -10.45 1.20
C LEU A 4 -7.44 -9.35 2.12
N THR A 5 -7.90 -9.74 3.31
CA THR A 5 -8.24 -8.79 4.37
C THR A 5 -7.07 -8.69 5.34
N ILE A 6 -6.56 -7.48 5.54
CA ILE A 6 -5.51 -7.22 6.52
C ILE A 6 -6.12 -6.72 7.82
N THR A 7 -5.66 -7.32 8.92
CA THR A 7 -5.97 -6.91 10.28
C THR A 7 -4.67 -6.57 11.01
N GLU A 8 -4.77 -6.03 12.21
CA GLU A 8 -3.59 -5.81 13.06
C GLU A 8 -2.83 -7.10 13.32
N ALA A 9 -3.55 -8.24 13.41
CA ALA A 9 -2.95 -9.52 13.71
C ALA A 9 -2.12 -10.08 12.56
N ASN A 10 -2.48 -9.84 11.29
CA ASN A 10 -1.82 -10.46 10.14
C ASN A 10 -0.98 -9.51 9.29
N PHE A 11 -0.96 -8.21 9.59
CA PHE A 11 -0.28 -7.21 8.78
C PHE A 11 1.21 -7.55 8.58
N ASN A 12 1.93 -7.77 9.67
CA ASN A 12 3.37 -8.06 9.60
C ASN A 12 3.66 -9.33 8.82
N ASP A 13 2.88 -10.38 9.05
CA ASP A 13 3.07 -11.66 8.36
C ASP A 13 2.89 -11.52 6.85
N ILE A 14 1.88 -10.78 6.43
CA ILE A 14 1.61 -10.56 5.00
C ILE A 14 2.73 -9.74 4.35
N VAL A 15 3.16 -8.66 4.99
CA VAL A 15 4.22 -7.79 4.46
C VAL A 15 5.55 -8.53 4.38
N GLU A 16 5.86 -9.38 5.36
CA GLU A 16 7.10 -10.15 5.37
C GLU A 16 7.10 -11.29 4.34
N ALA A 17 5.94 -11.90 4.09
CA ALA A 17 5.84 -13.06 3.21
C ALA A 17 5.83 -12.70 1.72
N HIS A 18 5.56 -11.44 1.36
CA HIS A 18 5.33 -11.06 -0.03
C HIS A 18 6.18 -9.85 -0.43
N SER A 19 6.75 -9.92 -1.65
CA SER A 19 7.61 -8.86 -2.18
C SER A 19 6.85 -7.55 -2.41
N ILE A 20 5.64 -7.64 -2.98
CA ILE A 20 4.80 -6.48 -3.28
C ILE A 20 3.41 -6.68 -2.69
N VAL A 21 2.98 -5.73 -1.86
CA VAL A 21 1.64 -5.72 -1.26
C VAL A 21 0.99 -4.38 -1.61
N VAL A 22 -0.13 -4.44 -2.32
CA VAL A 22 -0.94 -3.26 -2.68
C VAL A 22 -2.13 -3.21 -1.73
N ILE A 23 -2.28 -2.12 -0.99
CA ILE A 23 -3.27 -2.00 0.08
C ILE A 23 -4.27 -0.91 -0.25
N ASP A 24 -5.57 -1.25 -0.13
CA ASP A 24 -6.69 -0.32 -0.22
C ASP A 24 -7.23 -0.07 1.19
N PHE A 25 -7.01 1.13 1.71
CA PHE A 25 -7.65 1.58 2.95
C PHE A 25 -9.03 2.12 2.60
N TRP A 26 -10.08 1.52 3.16
CA TRP A 26 -11.46 1.80 2.78
C TRP A 26 -12.37 1.90 4.01
N ALA A 27 -13.61 2.34 3.80
CA ALA A 27 -14.64 2.34 4.83
C ALA A 27 -16.00 1.99 4.22
N THR A 28 -16.87 1.40 5.02
CA THR A 28 -18.20 0.93 4.55
C THR A 28 -19.11 2.07 4.09
N TRP A 29 -18.96 3.27 4.68
CA TRP A 29 -19.77 4.45 4.39
C TRP A 29 -19.27 5.29 3.23
N CYS A 30 -18.16 4.92 2.64
CA CYS A 30 -17.44 5.73 1.66
C CYS A 30 -17.88 5.42 0.23
N GLY A 31 -18.55 6.38 -0.44
CA GLY A 31 -18.99 6.22 -1.82
C GLY A 31 -17.85 5.97 -2.81
N PRO A 32 -16.79 6.81 -2.82
CA PRO A 32 -15.63 6.57 -3.70
C PRO A 32 -14.95 5.21 -3.48
N CYS A 33 -14.96 4.69 -2.25
CA CYS A 33 -14.44 3.35 -1.96
C CYS A 33 -15.23 2.27 -2.70
N LYS A 34 -16.55 2.42 -2.78
CA LYS A 34 -17.43 1.48 -3.51
C LYS A 34 -17.17 1.52 -5.00
N GLN A 35 -16.86 2.70 -5.55
CA GLN A 35 -16.49 2.85 -6.96
C GLN A 35 -15.12 2.24 -7.25
N PHE A 36 -14.20 2.36 -6.32
CA PHE A 36 -12.84 1.83 -6.47
C PHE A 36 -12.77 0.32 -6.28
N ALA A 37 -13.66 -0.27 -5.49
CA ALA A 37 -13.62 -1.70 -5.17
C ALA A 37 -13.55 -2.60 -6.42
N PRO A 38 -14.40 -2.43 -7.46
CA PRO A 38 -14.29 -3.28 -8.65
C PRO A 38 -13.00 -3.03 -9.46
N VAL A 39 -12.47 -1.82 -9.45
CA VAL A 39 -11.19 -1.48 -10.11
C VAL A 39 -10.06 -2.23 -9.42
N PHE A 40 -10.04 -2.20 -8.11
CA PHE A 40 -9.03 -2.87 -7.29
C PHE A 40 -9.10 -4.39 -7.46
N GLU A 41 -10.30 -4.94 -7.39
CA GLU A 41 -10.53 -6.38 -7.55
C GLU A 41 -10.11 -6.87 -8.94
N ALA A 42 -10.40 -6.12 -10.00
CA ALA A 42 -9.99 -6.46 -11.36
C ALA A 42 -8.47 -6.46 -11.51
N ALA A 43 -7.79 -5.48 -10.91
CA ALA A 43 -6.33 -5.45 -10.91
C ALA A 43 -5.73 -6.63 -10.16
N ALA A 44 -6.34 -7.01 -9.04
CA ALA A 44 -5.92 -8.18 -8.26
C ALA A 44 -6.04 -9.47 -9.07
N ALA A 45 -7.12 -9.62 -9.83
CA ALA A 45 -7.33 -10.78 -10.69
C ALA A 45 -6.29 -10.86 -11.82
N LYS A 46 -5.83 -9.71 -12.31
CA LYS A 46 -4.86 -9.61 -13.39
C LYS A 46 -3.42 -9.85 -12.94
N HIS A 47 -3.05 -9.32 -11.78
CA HIS A 47 -1.67 -9.35 -11.26
C HIS A 47 -1.54 -10.38 -10.14
N THR A 48 -1.56 -11.66 -10.50
CA THR A 48 -1.62 -12.76 -9.53
C THR A 48 -0.31 -12.97 -8.76
N ASP A 49 0.78 -12.37 -9.20
CA ASP A 49 2.08 -12.41 -8.52
C ASP A 49 2.22 -11.33 -7.45
N ILE A 50 1.25 -10.42 -7.34
CA ILE A 50 1.20 -9.34 -6.35
C ILE A 50 0.07 -9.62 -5.37
N VAL A 51 0.30 -9.35 -4.09
CA VAL A 51 -0.76 -9.42 -3.09
C VAL A 51 -1.53 -8.10 -3.08
N PHE A 52 -2.84 -8.19 -3.30
CA PHE A 52 -3.78 -7.08 -3.16
C PHE A 52 -4.58 -7.31 -1.89
N ALA A 53 -4.59 -6.33 -1.00
CA ALA A 53 -5.20 -6.48 0.31
C ALA A 53 -6.01 -5.23 0.68
N LYS A 54 -6.96 -5.42 1.57
CA LYS A 54 -7.87 -4.35 2.00
C LYS A 54 -7.80 -4.20 3.51
N ILE A 55 -7.80 -2.93 3.96
CA ILE A 55 -7.87 -2.59 5.38
C ILE A 55 -9.13 -1.74 5.59
N ASP A 56 -10.05 -2.24 6.41
CA ASP A 56 -11.22 -1.47 6.86
C ASP A 56 -10.75 -0.51 7.95
N THR A 57 -10.79 0.79 7.67
CA THR A 57 -10.25 1.80 8.58
C THR A 57 -11.03 1.90 9.89
N ASP A 58 -12.31 1.55 9.88
CA ASP A 58 -13.13 1.58 11.10
C ASP A 58 -12.86 0.36 11.99
N ALA A 59 -12.63 -0.80 11.37
CA ALA A 59 -12.30 -2.02 12.09
C ALA A 59 -10.85 -2.03 12.60
N GLU A 60 -9.91 -1.47 11.83
CA GLU A 60 -8.47 -1.49 12.13
C GLU A 60 -7.96 -0.08 12.40
N GLN A 61 -8.45 0.54 13.46
CA GLN A 61 -8.15 1.92 13.79
C GLN A 61 -6.68 2.15 14.15
N SER A 62 -6.06 1.20 14.85
CA SER A 62 -4.64 1.31 15.22
C SER A 62 -3.73 1.30 13.99
N LEU A 63 -3.99 0.41 13.02
CA LEU A 63 -3.24 0.38 11.76
C LEU A 63 -3.44 1.69 10.99
N SER A 64 -4.66 2.14 10.87
CA SER A 64 -4.99 3.35 10.12
C SER A 64 -4.34 4.59 10.74
N SER A 65 -4.31 4.67 12.07
CA SER A 65 -3.60 5.71 12.81
C SER A 65 -2.10 5.63 12.60
N ALA A 66 -1.53 4.43 12.69
CA ALA A 66 -0.09 4.22 12.53
C ALA A 66 0.40 4.70 11.16
N PHE A 67 -0.41 4.51 10.11
CA PHE A 67 -0.10 4.98 8.77
C PHE A 67 -0.63 6.37 8.49
N ASN A 68 -1.21 7.02 9.49
CA ASN A 68 -1.71 8.38 9.39
C ASN A 68 -2.72 8.54 8.23
N ILE A 69 -3.65 7.58 8.11
CA ILE A 69 -4.68 7.60 7.08
C ILE A 69 -5.73 8.64 7.46
N ARG A 70 -5.92 9.66 6.62
CA ARG A 70 -6.82 10.79 6.86
C ARG A 70 -8.01 10.82 5.92
N SER A 71 -7.97 10.07 4.85
CA SER A 71 -9.04 10.01 3.86
C SER A 71 -9.14 8.62 3.28
N VAL A 72 -10.33 8.27 2.77
CA VAL A 72 -10.56 6.98 2.11
C VAL A 72 -11.22 7.23 0.75
N PRO A 73 -10.91 6.40 -0.26
CA PRO A 73 -9.91 5.37 -0.22
C PRO A 73 -8.49 5.96 -0.26
N THR A 74 -7.53 5.27 0.34
CA THR A 74 -6.11 5.56 0.20
C THR A 74 -5.41 4.30 -0.27
N LEU A 75 -4.65 4.42 -1.34
CA LEU A 75 -3.84 3.34 -1.88
C LEU A 75 -2.44 3.43 -1.31
N MET A 76 -1.92 2.31 -0.84
CA MET A 76 -0.54 2.21 -0.37
C MET A 76 0.11 0.99 -1.02
N VAL A 77 1.35 1.12 -1.44
CA VAL A 77 2.12 -0.02 -1.93
C VAL A 77 3.36 -0.18 -1.07
N ILE A 78 3.55 -1.40 -0.58
CA ILE A 78 4.74 -1.80 0.17
C ILE A 78 5.51 -2.79 -0.69
N ARG A 79 6.76 -2.48 -1.00
CA ARG A 79 7.63 -3.39 -1.74
C ARG A 79 8.88 -3.67 -0.92
N GLU A 80 9.17 -4.96 -0.69
CA GLU A 80 10.32 -5.40 0.09
C GLU A 80 10.36 -4.70 1.45
N LYS A 81 9.19 -4.59 2.08
CA LYS A 81 8.97 -3.99 3.42
C LYS A 81 9.13 -2.46 3.45
N ILE A 82 9.21 -1.81 2.30
CA ILE A 82 9.32 -0.35 2.19
C ILE A 82 8.05 0.20 1.55
N MET A 83 7.42 1.20 2.20
CA MET A 83 6.29 1.92 1.62
C MET A 83 6.81 2.79 0.48
N VAL A 84 6.42 2.46 -0.75
CA VAL A 84 6.93 3.13 -1.96
C VAL A 84 5.90 4.04 -2.61
N ILE A 85 4.60 3.81 -2.37
CA ILE A 85 3.51 4.60 -2.95
C ILE A 85 2.46 4.88 -1.89
N ARG A 86 1.90 6.09 -1.92
CA ARG A 86 0.74 6.48 -1.14
C ARG A 86 -0.07 7.48 -1.96
N GLU A 87 -1.29 7.12 -2.33
CA GLU A 87 -2.19 7.94 -3.14
C GLU A 87 -3.57 8.01 -2.51
N SER A 88 -4.12 9.21 -2.39
CA SER A 88 -5.47 9.41 -1.87
C SER A 88 -6.47 9.51 -3.02
N GLY A 89 -7.65 8.94 -2.83
CA GLY A 89 -8.76 8.98 -3.77
C GLY A 89 -8.89 7.74 -4.64
N ALA A 90 -10.06 7.59 -5.26
CA ALA A 90 -10.38 6.46 -6.12
C ALA A 90 -9.68 6.63 -7.47
N LEU A 91 -8.67 5.81 -7.73
CA LEU A 91 -7.95 5.85 -8.99
C LEU A 91 -8.74 5.17 -10.10
N PRO A 92 -8.74 5.74 -11.33
CA PRO A 92 -9.20 4.99 -12.51
C PRO A 92 -8.31 3.77 -12.76
N ALA A 93 -8.86 2.77 -13.46
CA ALA A 93 -8.13 1.53 -13.75
C ALA A 93 -6.78 1.79 -14.42
N ALA A 94 -6.73 2.69 -15.41
CA ALA A 94 -5.49 3.03 -16.11
C ALA A 94 -4.44 3.64 -15.18
N SER A 95 -4.87 4.47 -14.23
CA SER A 95 -3.97 5.09 -13.25
C SER A 95 -3.41 4.04 -12.28
N LEU A 96 -4.25 3.13 -11.84
CA LEU A 96 -3.81 2.02 -10.96
C LEU A 96 -2.77 1.15 -11.69
N GLU A 97 -2.99 0.84 -12.98
CA GLU A 97 -2.02 0.09 -13.78
C GLU A 97 -0.67 0.81 -13.86
N LYS A 98 -0.68 2.13 -14.05
CA LYS A 98 0.55 2.93 -14.08
C LYS A 98 1.31 2.84 -12.75
N VAL A 99 0.60 2.90 -11.64
CA VAL A 99 1.19 2.74 -10.31
C VAL A 99 1.86 1.37 -10.18
N ILE A 100 1.17 0.31 -10.60
CA ILE A 100 1.69 -1.06 -10.53
C ILE A 100 2.96 -1.19 -11.38
N GLN A 101 2.93 -0.67 -12.62
CA GLN A 101 4.09 -0.72 -13.50
C GLN A 101 5.27 0.08 -12.92
N HIS A 102 5.00 1.24 -12.35
CA HIS A 102 6.03 2.04 -11.70
C HIS A 102 6.69 1.27 -10.55
N VAL A 103 5.88 0.63 -9.70
CA VAL A 103 6.39 -0.17 -8.57
C VAL A 103 7.25 -1.33 -9.05
N ARG A 104 6.84 -2.01 -10.14
CA ARG A 104 7.61 -3.12 -10.70
C ARG A 104 8.98 -2.70 -11.22
N LEU A 105 9.10 -1.44 -11.68
CA LEU A 105 10.32 -0.91 -12.29
C LEU A 105 11.26 -0.22 -11.30
N LEU A 106 10.87 -0.09 -10.04
CA LEU A 106 11.72 0.55 -9.03
C LEU A 106 13.01 -0.24 -8.83
N ASP A 107 14.13 0.50 -8.76
CA ASP A 107 15.41 -0.07 -8.34
C ASP A 107 15.46 -0.06 -6.82
N MET A 108 15.21 -1.22 -6.22
CA MET A 108 15.11 -1.34 -4.77
C MET A 108 16.47 -1.23 -4.08
N ASP A 109 17.56 -1.60 -4.75
CA ASP A 109 18.91 -1.44 -4.20
C ASP A 109 19.27 0.05 -4.08
N GLU A 110 18.97 0.81 -5.13
CA GLU A 110 19.18 2.26 -5.11
C GLU A 110 18.31 2.92 -4.03
N LEU A 111 17.05 2.53 -3.92
CA LEU A 111 16.15 3.07 -2.92
C LEU A 111 16.64 2.77 -1.50
N ARG A 112 17.10 1.55 -1.23
CA ARG A 112 17.66 1.19 0.08
C ARG A 112 18.92 2.00 0.38
N ASN A 113 19.76 2.24 -0.61
CA ASN A 113 20.96 3.07 -0.46
C ASN A 113 20.62 4.52 -0.14
N GLU A 114 19.62 5.09 -0.80
CA GLU A 114 19.13 6.44 -0.52
C GLU A 114 18.58 6.57 0.89
N LEU A 115 17.79 5.59 1.33
CA LEU A 115 17.22 5.57 2.69
C LEU A 115 18.32 5.45 3.74
N ALA A 116 19.31 4.62 3.50
CA ALA A 116 20.46 4.48 4.41
C ALA A 116 21.28 5.78 4.51
N ALA A 117 21.45 6.48 3.39
CA ALA A 117 22.13 7.78 3.37
C ALA A 117 21.35 8.84 4.15
N MET A 118 20.02 8.84 4.04
CA MET A 118 19.16 9.75 4.80
C MET A 118 19.24 9.48 6.31
N GLU A 119 19.26 8.22 6.71
CA GLU A 119 19.43 7.84 8.12
C GLU A 119 20.79 8.29 8.65
N GLY A 120 21.86 8.12 7.85
CA GLY A 120 23.20 8.58 8.19
C GLY A 120 23.27 10.09 8.34
N ASP A 121 22.62 10.84 7.46
CA ASP A 121 22.54 12.30 7.53
C ASP A 121 21.79 12.78 8.79
N VAL A 122 20.69 12.10 9.13
CA VAL A 122 19.93 12.42 10.34
C VAL A 122 20.79 12.15 11.58
N ASP A 123 21.48 11.04 11.65
CA ASP A 123 22.38 10.72 12.76
C ASP A 123 23.52 11.75 12.87
N ALA A 124 24.05 12.21 11.75
CA ALA A 124 25.11 13.24 11.74
C ALA A 124 24.59 14.59 12.25
N ILE A 125 23.33 14.94 12.01
CA ILE A 125 22.73 16.18 12.48
C ILE A 125 22.50 16.14 13.99
N ASP A 126 22.14 15.00 14.55
CA ASP A 126 21.88 14.83 15.97
C ASP A 126 23.14 14.87 16.85
N HIS A 127 24.28 14.84 16.24
CA HIS A 127 25.58 14.93 16.92
C HIS A 127 26.16 16.34 16.82
#